data_6a8bd1f39bb30f4ce45175bd471306ee
#
_entry.id   6a8bd1f39bb30f4ce45175bd471306ee
#
_cell.length_a   1.000
_cell.length_b   1.000
_cell.length_c   1.000
_cell.angle_alpha   90.00
_cell.angle_beta   90.00
_cell.angle_gamma   90.00
#
_symmetry.space_group_name_H-M   'P 1'
#
loop_
_entity.id
_entity.type
_entity.pdbx_description
1 polymer ?
#
loop_
_entity_poly.entity_id
_entity_poly.type
_entity_poly.pdbx_seq_one_letter_code
_entity_poly.pdbx_strand_id
1 'polypeptide(L)'
;MILRNAGITDVSIHHISGDLTDNLSDSVYGSRSIAAIGVAAHECGHAIQHANAYAPLTIRSAIIPAANIGSAISWPLILIGLLIPRVDYLITLGIILFSLVVVLQFVTLPVEFNASRRAMAILEGSGYLYPDELKGARSVLTAAAMTYVAAMV
;
A
#
# COMPACT_ATOMS: atom_id res chain seq x y z
N MET A 1 5.41 19.64 -7.23
CA MET A 1 5.45 19.82 -8.70
C MET A 1 4.66 18.72 -9.41
N ILE A 2 4.87 17.43 -9.10
CA ILE A 2 4.19 16.27 -9.71
C ILE A 2 2.65 16.37 -9.60
N LEU A 3 2.11 16.60 -8.41
CA LEU A 3 0.66 16.70 -8.20
C LEU A 3 0.03 17.88 -8.94
N ARG A 4 0.71 19.03 -8.99
CA ARG A 4 0.24 20.20 -9.75
C ARG A 4 0.17 19.93 -11.25
N ASN A 5 1.11 19.16 -11.79
CA ASN A 5 1.08 18.75 -13.20
C ASN A 5 -0.05 17.75 -13.50
N ALA A 6 -0.50 17.02 -12.48
CA ALA A 6 -1.68 16.14 -12.55
C ALA A 6 -3.01 16.88 -12.26
N GLY A 7 -2.98 18.22 -12.10
CA GLY A 7 -4.18 19.02 -11.80
C GLY A 7 -4.66 18.92 -10.35
N ILE A 8 -3.87 18.33 -9.46
CA ILE A 8 -4.20 18.14 -8.05
C ILE A 8 -3.56 19.28 -7.25
N THR A 9 -4.37 20.19 -6.71
CA THR A 9 -3.92 21.42 -6.03
C THR A 9 -4.31 21.46 -4.55
N ASP A 10 -5.16 20.55 -4.11
CA ASP A 10 -5.73 20.46 -2.76
C ASP A 10 -4.99 19.49 -1.82
N VAL A 11 -3.95 18.82 -2.33
CA VAL A 11 -3.10 17.93 -1.53
C VAL A 11 -1.82 18.65 -1.11
N SER A 12 -1.60 18.74 0.19
CA SER A 12 -0.35 19.23 0.77
C SER A 12 0.53 18.06 1.19
N ILE A 13 1.83 18.16 0.90
CA ILE A 13 2.82 17.18 1.35
C ILE A 13 3.30 17.64 2.73
N HIS A 14 3.03 16.83 3.75
CA HIS A 14 3.50 17.07 5.10
C HIS A 14 4.62 16.11 5.46
N HIS A 15 5.63 16.65 6.15
CA HIS A 15 6.66 15.86 6.81
C HIS A 15 6.07 15.29 8.11
N ILE A 16 6.23 13.98 8.30
CA ILE A 16 5.89 13.32 9.57
C ILE A 16 7.08 12.51 10.05
N SER A 17 7.37 12.60 11.36
CA SER A 17 8.39 11.76 11.98
C SER A 17 7.85 10.35 12.20
N GLY A 18 8.59 9.34 11.74
CA GLY A 18 8.26 7.92 11.89
C GLY A 18 8.35 7.11 10.62
N ASP A 19 8.26 5.79 10.76
CA ASP A 19 8.26 4.85 9.64
C ASP A 19 6.90 4.77 8.97
N LEU A 20 6.96 4.82 7.66
CA LEU A 20 5.95 4.58 6.61
C LEU A 20 4.50 4.28 7.04
N THR A 21 3.66 5.28 6.95
CA THR A 21 2.25 5.13 6.58
C THR A 21 1.83 6.36 5.79
N ASP A 22 1.27 6.22 4.61
CA ASP A 22 0.58 7.21 3.74
C ASP A 22 1.20 8.63 3.58
N ASN A 23 2.39 8.90 4.15
CA ASN A 23 3.11 10.16 4.10
C ASN A 23 4.62 9.90 3.97
N LEU A 24 5.36 10.87 3.47
CA LEU A 24 6.80 10.73 3.32
C LEU A 24 7.50 10.76 4.69
N SER A 25 8.16 9.65 5.05
CA SER A 25 9.00 9.57 6.25
C SER A 25 10.24 10.46 6.18
N ASP A 26 10.89 10.70 7.30
CA ASP A 26 12.13 11.49 7.40
C ASP A 26 13.23 11.01 6.45
N SER A 27 13.32 9.70 6.24
CA SER A 27 14.31 9.08 5.34
C SER A 27 14.06 9.36 3.86
N VAL A 28 12.82 9.71 3.49
CA VAL A 28 12.41 9.99 2.11
C VAL A 28 12.31 11.49 1.88
N TYR A 29 11.78 12.24 2.85
CA TYR A 29 11.62 13.68 2.76
C TYR A 29 12.98 14.37 2.74
N GLY A 30 13.30 15.08 1.67
CA GLY A 30 14.60 15.75 1.48
C GLY A 30 15.73 14.85 0.97
N SER A 31 15.54 13.54 0.84
CA SER A 31 16.53 12.66 0.21
C SER A 31 16.52 12.82 -1.32
N ARG A 32 17.72 12.82 -1.90
CA ARG A 32 17.92 12.87 -3.36
C ARG A 32 18.22 11.49 -3.95
N SER A 33 18.04 10.42 -3.18
CA SER A 33 18.25 9.06 -3.69
C SER A 33 17.16 8.66 -4.68
N ILE A 34 17.50 7.83 -5.66
CA ILE A 34 16.55 7.28 -6.64
C ILE A 34 15.41 6.55 -5.93
N ALA A 35 15.72 5.84 -4.84
CA ALA A 35 14.71 5.15 -4.04
C ALA A 35 13.71 6.12 -3.40
N ALA A 36 14.18 7.21 -2.79
CA ALA A 36 13.32 8.22 -2.19
C ALA A 36 12.43 8.92 -3.23
N ILE A 37 13.00 9.25 -4.40
CA ILE A 37 12.23 9.82 -5.51
C ILE A 37 11.16 8.83 -6.00
N GLY A 38 11.50 7.55 -6.10
CA GLY A 38 10.56 6.49 -6.47
C GLY A 38 9.40 6.37 -5.48
N VAL A 39 9.68 6.34 -4.17
CA VAL A 39 8.67 6.29 -3.11
C VAL A 39 7.79 7.54 -3.14
N ALA A 40 8.38 8.74 -3.22
CA ALA A 40 7.61 9.98 -3.31
C ALA A 40 6.68 10.02 -4.54
N ALA A 41 7.15 9.52 -5.69
CA ALA A 41 6.32 9.40 -6.88
C ALA A 41 5.19 8.36 -6.70
N HIS A 42 5.43 7.28 -5.95
CA HIS A 42 4.43 6.28 -5.63
C HIS A 42 3.30 6.86 -4.77
N GLU A 43 3.62 7.63 -3.74
CA GLU A 43 2.64 8.36 -2.92
C GLU A 43 1.81 9.34 -3.77
N CYS A 44 2.46 10.03 -4.72
CA CYS A 44 1.74 10.84 -5.70
C CYS A 44 0.80 9.97 -6.57
N GLY A 45 1.20 8.73 -6.89
CA GLY A 45 0.36 7.75 -7.57
C GLY A 45 -0.93 7.44 -6.80
N HIS A 46 -0.84 7.26 -5.49
CA HIS A 46 -2.01 7.07 -4.60
C HIS A 46 -2.88 8.32 -4.53
N ALA A 47 -2.29 9.51 -4.43
CA ALA A 47 -3.04 10.76 -4.44
C ALA A 47 -3.84 10.92 -5.74
N ILE A 48 -3.26 10.53 -6.89
CA ILE A 48 -3.96 10.55 -8.19
C ILE A 48 -5.07 9.50 -8.24
N GLN A 49 -4.86 8.31 -7.66
CA GLN A 49 -5.93 7.31 -7.55
C GLN A 49 -7.11 7.86 -6.75
N HIS A 50 -6.84 8.52 -5.63
CA HIS A 50 -7.86 9.12 -4.78
C HIS A 50 -8.63 10.20 -5.54
N ALA A 51 -7.92 11.14 -6.20
CA ALA A 51 -8.52 12.22 -6.99
C ALA A 51 -9.39 11.71 -8.14
N ASN A 52 -9.04 10.54 -8.72
CA ASN A 52 -9.80 9.91 -9.80
C ASN A 52 -10.85 8.89 -9.32
N ALA A 53 -11.16 8.86 -8.03
CA ALA A 53 -12.11 7.92 -7.43
C ALA A 53 -11.87 6.46 -7.87
N TYR A 54 -10.60 6.00 -7.84
CA TYR A 54 -10.21 4.67 -8.29
C TYR A 54 -10.88 3.60 -7.43
N ALA A 55 -11.85 2.88 -8.00
CA ALA A 55 -12.72 1.97 -7.28
C ALA A 55 -11.98 0.93 -6.40
N PRO A 56 -10.88 0.26 -6.84
CA PRO A 56 -10.15 -0.66 -5.97
C PRO A 56 -9.58 0.01 -4.71
N LEU A 57 -9.15 1.28 -4.77
CA LEU A 57 -8.68 2.03 -3.60
C LEU A 57 -9.81 2.28 -2.60
N THR A 58 -10.99 2.62 -3.09
CA THR A 58 -12.18 2.83 -2.25
C THR A 58 -12.59 1.52 -1.55
N ILE A 59 -12.59 0.41 -2.29
CA ILE A 59 -12.89 -0.92 -1.75
C ILE A 59 -11.86 -1.32 -0.70
N ARG A 60 -10.55 -1.14 -0.99
CA ARG A 60 -9.47 -1.37 -0.01
C ARG A 60 -9.72 -0.60 1.28
N SER A 61 -9.98 0.70 1.19
CA SER A 61 -10.21 1.56 2.35
C SER A 61 -11.42 1.13 3.20
N ALA A 62 -12.47 0.62 2.55
CA ALA A 62 -13.65 0.11 3.24
C ALA A 62 -13.40 -1.24 3.95
N ILE A 63 -12.51 -2.09 3.42
CA ILE A 63 -12.21 -3.41 3.98
C ILE A 63 -11.19 -3.33 5.13
N ILE A 64 -10.26 -2.38 5.11
CA ILE A 64 -9.18 -2.25 6.10
C ILE A 64 -9.66 -2.34 7.56
N PRO A 65 -10.69 -1.59 8.02
CA PRO A 65 -11.13 -1.67 9.41
C PRO A 65 -11.63 -3.07 9.79
N ALA A 66 -12.41 -3.71 8.91
CA ALA A 66 -12.92 -5.05 9.14
C ALA A 66 -11.79 -6.10 9.16
N ALA A 67 -10.82 -6.00 8.25
CA ALA A 67 -9.66 -6.89 8.20
C ALA A 67 -8.76 -6.74 9.43
N ASN A 68 -8.55 -5.52 9.93
CA ASN A 68 -7.77 -5.27 11.14
C ASN A 68 -8.43 -5.88 12.38
N ILE A 69 -9.72 -5.69 12.56
CA ILE A 69 -10.49 -6.32 13.65
C ILE A 69 -10.47 -7.85 13.51
N GLY A 70 -10.75 -8.35 12.31
CA GLY A 70 -10.74 -9.77 12.01
C GLY A 70 -9.39 -10.43 12.31
N SER A 71 -8.29 -9.79 11.90
CA SER A 71 -6.93 -10.26 12.18
C SER A 71 -6.62 -10.29 13.67
N ALA A 72 -6.97 -9.26 14.42
CA ALA A 72 -6.71 -9.18 15.86
C ALA A 72 -7.47 -10.27 16.66
N ILE A 73 -8.67 -10.62 16.23
CA ILE A 73 -9.54 -11.57 16.93
C ILE A 73 -9.29 -13.01 16.45
N SER A 74 -8.89 -13.22 15.20
CA SER A 74 -8.76 -14.56 14.59
C SER A 74 -7.80 -15.46 15.36
N TRP A 75 -6.62 -14.98 15.72
CA TRP A 75 -5.61 -15.76 16.42
C TRP A 75 -6.05 -16.23 17.82
N PRO A 76 -6.57 -15.34 18.71
CA PRO A 76 -7.15 -15.78 19.99
C PRO A 76 -8.26 -16.83 19.81
N LEU A 77 -9.15 -16.68 18.85
CA LEU A 77 -10.21 -17.63 18.60
C LEU A 77 -9.70 -19.01 18.18
N ILE A 78 -8.73 -19.05 17.25
CA ILE A 78 -8.10 -20.30 16.81
C ILE A 78 -7.41 -20.99 17.99
N LEU A 79 -6.65 -20.26 18.81
CA LEU A 79 -5.95 -20.81 19.96
C LEU A 79 -6.94 -21.37 21.00
N ILE A 80 -7.99 -20.64 21.34
CA ILE A 80 -9.02 -21.09 22.28
C ILE A 80 -9.72 -22.35 21.75
N GLY A 81 -10.10 -22.34 20.47
CA GLY A 81 -10.72 -23.50 19.83
C GLY A 81 -9.84 -24.74 19.78
N LEU A 82 -8.51 -24.55 19.71
CA LEU A 82 -7.54 -25.66 19.71
C LEU A 82 -7.28 -26.23 21.12
N LEU A 83 -7.29 -25.36 22.14
CA LEU A 83 -6.88 -25.73 23.50
C LEU A 83 -8.05 -26.20 24.37
N ILE A 84 -9.28 -25.74 24.09
CA ILE A 84 -10.45 -26.05 24.91
C ILE A 84 -11.36 -27.05 24.16
N PRO A 85 -11.59 -28.25 24.70
CA PRO A 85 -12.52 -29.23 24.11
C PRO A 85 -13.95 -28.68 24.02
N ARG A 86 -14.68 -29.05 22.97
CA ARG A 86 -16.09 -28.70 22.70
C ARG A 86 -16.33 -27.26 22.21
N VAL A 87 -15.27 -26.45 22.00
CA VAL A 87 -15.36 -25.09 21.38
C VAL A 87 -14.60 -25.01 20.07
N ASP A 88 -14.40 -26.14 19.40
CA ASP A 88 -13.70 -26.28 18.12
C ASP A 88 -14.29 -25.43 16.99
N TYR A 89 -15.59 -25.08 17.07
CA TYR A 89 -16.22 -24.14 16.14
C TYR A 89 -15.54 -22.76 16.11
N LEU A 90 -14.82 -22.38 17.18
CA LEU A 90 -14.03 -21.14 17.22
C LEU A 90 -12.88 -21.15 16.24
N ILE A 91 -12.33 -22.30 15.90
CA ILE A 91 -11.30 -22.44 14.87
C ILE A 91 -11.87 -22.00 13.53
N THR A 92 -13.04 -22.52 13.15
CA THR A 92 -13.72 -22.16 11.91
C THR A 92 -14.03 -20.66 11.86
N LEU A 93 -14.53 -20.10 12.96
CA LEU A 93 -14.82 -18.68 13.05
C LEU A 93 -13.55 -17.82 12.90
N GLY A 94 -12.45 -18.22 13.54
CA GLY A 94 -11.15 -17.57 13.40
C GLY A 94 -10.62 -17.61 11.96
N ILE A 95 -10.76 -18.74 11.26
CA ILE A 95 -10.37 -18.87 9.86
C ILE A 95 -11.23 -17.96 8.97
N ILE A 96 -12.52 -17.88 9.19
CA ILE A 96 -13.42 -16.98 8.43
C ILE A 96 -13.00 -15.52 8.62
N LEU A 97 -12.72 -15.11 9.85
CA LEU A 97 -12.25 -13.75 10.13
C LEU A 97 -10.89 -13.48 9.49
N PHE A 98 -9.96 -14.42 9.53
CA PHE A 98 -8.66 -14.30 8.88
C PHE A 98 -8.78 -14.21 7.36
N SER A 99 -9.78 -14.84 6.75
CA SER A 99 -10.03 -14.78 5.30
C SER A 99 -10.27 -13.34 4.80
N LEU A 100 -10.78 -12.43 5.66
CA LEU A 100 -10.91 -11.00 5.31
C LEU A 100 -9.56 -10.35 5.04
N VAL A 101 -8.51 -10.76 5.77
CA VAL A 101 -7.13 -10.27 5.53
C VAL A 101 -6.65 -10.72 4.15
N VAL A 102 -6.91 -11.96 3.79
CA VAL A 102 -6.55 -12.49 2.46
C VAL A 102 -7.27 -11.73 1.36
N VAL A 103 -8.57 -11.47 1.52
CA VAL A 103 -9.35 -10.65 0.57
C VAL A 103 -8.76 -9.24 0.45
N LEU A 104 -8.39 -8.61 1.58
CA LEU A 104 -7.75 -7.31 1.58
C LEU A 104 -6.44 -7.32 0.77
N GLN A 105 -5.61 -8.34 0.91
CA GLN A 105 -4.37 -8.48 0.14
C GLN A 105 -4.64 -8.55 -1.37
N PHE A 106 -5.62 -9.35 -1.80
CA PHE A 106 -6.01 -9.43 -3.22
C PHE A 106 -6.49 -8.09 -3.77
N VAL A 107 -7.23 -7.30 -2.99
CA VAL A 107 -7.69 -5.97 -3.40
C VAL A 107 -6.54 -4.95 -3.39
N THR A 108 -5.60 -5.11 -2.47
CA THR A 108 -4.45 -4.20 -2.34
C THR A 108 -3.50 -4.31 -3.54
N LEU A 109 -3.23 -5.51 -4.06
CA LEU A 109 -2.30 -5.71 -5.18
C LEU A 109 -2.60 -4.82 -6.40
N PRO A 110 -3.80 -4.79 -6.99
CA PRO A 110 -4.09 -3.93 -8.13
C PRO A 110 -3.95 -2.44 -7.79
N VAL A 111 -4.21 -2.03 -6.55
CA VAL A 111 -4.02 -0.65 -6.10
C VAL A 111 -2.54 -0.28 -6.14
N GLU A 112 -1.67 -1.09 -5.56
CA GLU A 112 -0.23 -0.88 -5.50
C GLU A 112 0.44 -0.90 -6.88
N PHE A 113 0.09 -1.88 -7.72
CA PHE A 113 0.59 -1.93 -9.09
C PHE A 113 0.13 -0.74 -9.94
N ASN A 114 -1.10 -0.27 -9.75
CA ASN A 114 -1.61 0.89 -10.45
C ASN A 114 -0.93 2.18 -9.96
N ALA A 115 -0.71 2.36 -8.66
CA ALA A 115 0.03 3.49 -8.09
C ALA A 115 1.46 3.54 -8.64
N SER A 116 2.17 2.40 -8.61
CA SER A 116 3.53 2.28 -9.16
C SER A 116 3.59 2.59 -10.66
N ARG A 117 2.61 2.15 -11.44
CA ARG A 117 2.53 2.45 -12.88
C ARG A 117 2.34 3.94 -13.13
N ARG A 118 1.47 4.60 -12.35
CA ARG A 118 1.26 6.05 -12.41
C ARG A 118 2.53 6.81 -12.03
N ALA A 119 3.21 6.37 -10.96
CA ALA A 119 4.49 6.92 -10.52
C ALA A 119 5.53 6.87 -11.64
N MET A 120 5.70 5.73 -12.30
CA MET A 120 6.64 5.58 -13.42
C MET A 120 6.28 6.48 -14.60
N ALA A 121 5.01 6.55 -14.99
CA ALA A 121 4.57 7.43 -16.07
C ALA A 121 4.89 8.91 -15.79
N ILE A 122 4.76 9.34 -14.53
CA ILE A 122 5.09 10.70 -14.11
C ILE A 122 6.61 10.95 -14.17
N LEU A 123 7.41 10.02 -13.64
CA LEU A 123 8.87 10.14 -13.65
C LEU A 123 9.41 10.16 -15.08
N GLU A 124 8.90 9.32 -15.96
CA GLU A 124 9.28 9.28 -17.39
C GLU A 124 8.88 10.58 -18.10
N GLY A 125 7.66 11.07 -17.86
CA GLY A 125 7.15 12.30 -18.51
C GLY A 125 7.73 13.58 -17.94
N SER A 126 8.29 13.57 -16.73
CA SER A 126 8.83 14.77 -16.08
C SER A 126 10.24 15.15 -16.55
N GLY A 127 11.00 14.20 -17.08
CA GLY A 127 12.40 14.40 -17.46
C GLY A 127 13.36 14.68 -16.29
N TYR A 128 12.93 14.40 -15.04
CA TYR A 128 13.75 14.62 -13.83
C TYR A 128 14.84 13.58 -13.62
N LEU A 129 14.68 12.39 -14.19
CA LEU A 129 15.59 11.27 -14.03
C LEU A 129 16.22 10.89 -15.39
N TYR A 130 17.48 10.53 -15.35
CA TYR A 130 18.16 9.93 -16.50
C TYR A 130 17.64 8.50 -16.75
N PRO A 131 17.82 7.94 -17.97
CA PRO A 131 17.31 6.61 -18.31
C PRO A 131 17.75 5.49 -17.36
N ASP A 132 18.99 5.57 -16.83
CA ASP A 132 19.49 4.56 -15.90
C ASP A 132 18.90 4.74 -14.48
N GLU A 133 18.61 5.98 -14.08
CA GLU A 133 17.94 6.29 -12.84
C GLU A 133 16.46 5.85 -12.87
N LEU A 134 15.80 5.97 -14.02
CA LEU A 134 14.44 5.45 -14.25
C LEU A 134 14.38 3.93 -14.09
N LYS A 135 15.42 3.20 -14.56
CA LYS A 135 15.52 1.75 -14.30
C LYS A 135 15.62 1.44 -12.81
N GLY A 136 16.43 2.25 -12.10
CA GLY A 136 16.56 2.14 -10.63
C GLY A 136 15.23 2.39 -9.91
N ALA A 137 14.53 3.46 -10.25
CA ALA A 137 13.21 3.77 -9.69
C ALA A 137 12.19 2.65 -9.97
N ARG A 138 12.17 2.13 -11.19
CA ARG A 138 11.31 0.98 -11.56
C ARG A 138 11.63 -0.26 -10.74
N SER A 139 12.92 -0.57 -10.51
CA SER A 139 13.33 -1.69 -9.69
C SER A 139 12.86 -1.56 -8.25
N VAL A 140 12.99 -0.37 -7.65
CA VAL A 140 12.51 -0.08 -6.29
C VAL A 140 11.00 -0.25 -6.19
N LEU A 141 10.23 0.33 -7.12
CA LEU A 141 8.77 0.23 -7.13
C LEU A 141 8.29 -1.21 -7.36
N THR A 142 8.98 -1.96 -8.20
CA THR A 142 8.67 -3.40 -8.41
C THR A 142 8.98 -4.20 -7.15
N ALA A 143 10.12 -3.97 -6.50
CA ALA A 143 10.47 -4.64 -5.26
C ALA A 143 9.44 -4.35 -4.15
N ALA A 144 9.02 -3.09 -4.02
CA ALA A 144 7.97 -2.69 -3.07
C ALA A 144 6.65 -3.41 -3.36
N ALA A 145 6.20 -3.46 -4.61
CA ALA A 145 4.98 -4.18 -4.98
C ALA A 145 5.08 -5.69 -4.72
N MET A 146 6.27 -6.29 -4.90
CA MET A 146 6.50 -7.72 -4.62
C MET A 146 6.45 -8.06 -3.13
N THR A 147 6.63 -7.09 -2.22
CA THR A 147 6.43 -7.34 -0.77
C THR A 147 4.98 -7.70 -0.47
N TYR A 148 4.01 -7.10 -1.15
CA TYR A 148 2.59 -7.46 -1.01
C TYR A 148 2.31 -8.87 -1.54
N VAL A 149 2.97 -9.28 -2.64
CA VAL A 149 2.86 -10.64 -3.16
C VAL A 149 3.47 -11.64 -2.16
N ALA A 150 4.63 -11.33 -1.59
CA ALA A 150 5.27 -12.19 -0.59
C ALA A 150 4.44 -12.33 0.70
N ALA A 151 3.69 -11.30 1.07
CA ALA A 151 2.79 -11.35 2.24
C ALA A 151 1.55 -12.24 2.04
N MET A 152 1.30 -12.73 0.81
CA MET A 152 0.17 -13.62 0.49
C MET A 152 0.57 -15.12 0.54
N VAL A 153 1.86 -15.42 0.57
CA VAL A 153 2.43 -16.77 0.59
C VAL A 153 2.84 -17.16 1.99
#